data_f548884b84a37f55befead8a0dae5b82
#
_entry.id   f548884b84a37f55befead8a0dae5b82
#
_cell.length_a   1.000
_cell.length_b   1.000
_cell.length_c   1.000
_cell.angle_alpha   90.00
_cell.angle_beta   90.00
_cell.angle_gamma   90.00
#
_symmetry.space_group_name_H-M   'P 1'
#
loop_
_entity.id
_entity.type
_entity.pdbx_description
1 polymer ?
#
loop_
_entity_poly.entity_id
_entity_poly.type
_entity_poly.pdbx_seq_one_letter_code
_entity_poly.pdbx_strand_id
1 'polypeptide(L)'
;SDVYKRQVVISGTYTPNGFGSVATRNGGGISFYYFKGNAIRVEAMRDMVNDRGQIPQELRDAGLEQAIENVLAWNPNAFNSPTVSFSEGGIHFYYQGVCYYTVLIRHFSNNMVPVLMGYGRYGVVRNNVYQLSINKIIGPGQPVINPPGTDPDDEDTSWISADVNIMRWYI
;
A
#
# COMPACT_ATOMS: atom_id res chain seq x y z
N SER A 1 24.73 -3.18 -15.14
CA SER A 1 23.55 -3.81 -15.76
C SER A 1 22.39 -3.64 -14.82
N ASP A 2 21.37 -2.95 -15.28
CA ASP A 2 20.20 -2.64 -14.48
C ASP A 2 19.42 -3.92 -14.25
N VAL A 3 19.36 -4.36 -13.01
CA VAL A 3 18.53 -5.50 -12.62
C VAL A 3 17.14 -4.95 -12.33
N TYR A 4 16.24 -5.08 -13.28
CA TYR A 4 14.85 -4.62 -13.10
C TYR A 4 14.01 -5.71 -12.43
N LYS A 5 13.39 -5.35 -11.33
CA LYS A 5 12.30 -6.16 -10.76
C LYS A 5 11.06 -6.02 -11.65
N ARG A 6 10.47 -7.13 -12.05
CA ARG A 6 9.17 -7.12 -12.74
C ARG A 6 8.07 -7.27 -11.71
N GLN A 7 7.11 -6.36 -11.76
CA GLN A 7 5.97 -6.35 -10.84
C GLN A 7 4.66 -6.21 -11.58
N VAL A 8 3.62 -6.76 -10.99
CA VAL A 8 2.22 -6.50 -11.37
C VAL A 8 1.63 -5.58 -10.34
N VAL A 9 1.03 -4.48 -10.78
CA VAL A 9 0.32 -3.55 -9.92
C VAL A 9 -1.18 -3.78 -10.09
N ILE A 10 -1.85 -4.06 -8.99
CA ILE A 10 -3.30 -4.25 -8.93
C ILE A 10 -3.89 -3.05 -8.22
N SER A 11 -4.83 -2.36 -8.85
CA SER A 11 -5.59 -1.28 -8.23
C SER A 11 -6.95 -1.75 -7.77
N GLY A 12 -7.45 -1.17 -6.70
CA GLY A 12 -8.77 -1.47 -6.18
C GLY A 12 -9.28 -0.37 -5.28
N THR A 13 -10.52 -0.54 -4.82
CA THR A 13 -11.12 0.33 -3.82
C THR A 13 -11.25 -0.45 -2.52
N TYR A 14 -10.68 0.08 -1.45
CA TYR A 14 -10.74 -0.51 -0.12
C TYR A 14 -11.67 0.31 0.78
N THR A 15 -12.55 -0.38 1.49
CA THR A 15 -13.41 0.22 2.52
C THR A 15 -13.08 -0.41 3.86
N PRO A 16 -12.57 0.37 4.84
CA PRO A 16 -12.29 -0.16 6.17
C PRO A 16 -13.55 -0.68 6.85
N ASN A 17 -13.41 -1.69 7.72
CA ASN A 17 -14.49 -2.20 8.52
C ASN A 17 -15.15 -1.09 9.36
N GLY A 18 -16.48 -1.04 9.35
CA GLY A 18 -17.25 -0.05 10.11
C GLY A 18 -17.40 1.32 9.42
N PHE A 19 -16.78 1.53 8.25
CA PHE A 19 -16.94 2.79 7.50
C PHE A 19 -18.19 2.82 6.62
N GLY A 20 -18.92 1.72 6.54
CA GLY A 20 -20.12 1.59 5.74
C GLY A 20 -19.83 1.44 4.24
N SER A 21 -20.79 0.92 3.49
CA SER A 21 -20.73 0.90 2.04
C SER A 21 -21.42 2.15 1.50
N VAL A 22 -20.68 3.23 1.35
CA VAL A 22 -21.18 4.32 0.53
C VAL A 22 -20.61 4.12 -0.86
N ALA A 23 -21.31 3.36 -1.67
CA ALA A 23 -21.15 3.47 -3.10
C ALA A 23 -21.60 4.89 -3.46
N THR A 24 -20.66 5.79 -3.62
CA THR A 24 -20.97 7.09 -4.17
C THR A 24 -21.51 6.89 -5.59
N ARG A 25 -22.48 7.68 -5.99
CA ARG A 25 -23.09 7.62 -7.34
C ARG A 25 -22.09 7.66 -8.50
N ASN A 26 -20.84 7.99 -8.23
CA ASN A 26 -19.75 8.14 -9.20
C ASN A 26 -18.68 7.04 -9.10
N GLY A 27 -18.94 5.93 -8.40
CA GLY A 27 -18.01 4.81 -8.31
C GLY A 27 -16.77 5.04 -7.47
N GLY A 28 -16.69 6.14 -6.73
CA GLY A 28 -15.61 6.40 -5.79
C GLY A 28 -15.91 5.82 -4.40
N GLY A 29 -14.88 5.33 -3.71
CA GLY A 29 -14.97 4.88 -2.34
C GLY A 29 -14.86 6.03 -1.33
N ILE A 30 -14.83 5.67 -0.04
CA ILE A 30 -14.64 6.62 1.06
C ILE A 30 -13.16 6.92 1.21
N SER A 31 -12.81 8.20 1.33
CA SER A 31 -11.44 8.60 1.70
C SER A 31 -11.19 8.32 3.18
N PHE A 32 -10.00 7.83 3.49
CA PHE A 32 -9.61 7.54 4.86
C PHE A 32 -8.10 7.65 5.04
N TYR A 33 -7.69 7.76 6.30
CA TYR A 33 -6.29 7.63 6.71
C TYR A 33 -6.03 6.27 7.33
N TYR A 34 -4.80 5.80 7.21
CA TYR A 34 -4.36 4.55 7.80
C TYR A 34 -3.04 4.76 8.53
N PHE A 35 -2.98 4.36 9.79
CA PHE A 35 -1.81 4.50 10.63
C PHE A 35 -1.64 3.27 11.51
N LYS A 36 -0.55 2.54 11.33
CA LYS A 36 -0.18 1.35 12.14
C LYS A 36 -1.37 0.42 12.40
N GLY A 37 -2.06 0.01 11.35
CA GLY A 37 -3.18 -0.91 11.46
C GLY A 37 -4.54 -0.27 11.80
N ASN A 38 -4.59 1.05 12.00
CA ASN A 38 -5.81 1.76 12.36
C ASN A 38 -6.31 2.61 11.19
N ALA A 39 -7.54 2.36 10.77
CA ALA A 39 -8.23 3.22 9.82
C ALA A 39 -8.86 4.40 10.56
N ILE A 40 -8.65 5.59 10.04
CA ILE A 40 -9.10 6.85 10.66
C ILE A 40 -9.92 7.61 9.63
N ARG A 41 -11.12 8.05 10.03
CA ARG A 41 -11.97 8.88 9.18
C ARG A 41 -11.33 10.24 8.95
N VAL A 42 -11.62 10.85 7.80
CA VAL A 42 -11.10 12.18 7.43
C VAL A 42 -11.50 13.23 8.49
N GLU A 43 -12.74 13.20 8.94
CA GLU A 43 -13.24 14.15 9.96
C GLU A 43 -12.54 13.95 11.30
N ALA A 44 -12.34 12.70 11.72
CA ALA A 44 -11.64 12.37 12.95
C ALA A 44 -10.18 12.82 12.91
N MET A 45 -9.50 12.62 11.81
CA MET A 45 -8.12 13.09 11.63
C MET A 45 -8.05 14.62 11.69
N ARG A 46 -8.97 15.30 11.04
CA ARG A 46 -9.06 16.78 11.10
C ARG A 46 -9.22 17.29 12.53
N ASP A 47 -10.10 16.67 13.30
CA ASP A 47 -10.32 17.03 14.69
C ASP A 47 -9.05 16.84 15.53
N MET A 48 -8.34 15.73 15.34
CA MET A 48 -7.08 15.45 16.03
C MET A 48 -5.94 16.38 15.62
N VAL A 49 -5.90 16.79 14.35
CA VAL A 49 -4.91 17.77 13.87
C VAL A 49 -5.16 19.14 14.46
N ASN A 50 -6.43 19.56 14.60
CA ASN A 50 -6.81 20.84 15.17
C ASN A 50 -6.68 20.87 16.69
N ASP A 51 -6.90 19.75 17.34
CA ASP A 51 -6.79 19.60 18.80
C ASP A 51 -6.15 18.25 19.13
N ARG A 52 -4.88 18.29 19.52
CA ARG A 52 -4.10 17.09 19.89
C ARG A 52 -4.65 16.37 21.12
N GLY A 53 -5.41 17.09 21.96
CA GLY A 53 -6.08 16.48 23.11
C GLY A 53 -7.16 15.47 22.74
N GLN A 54 -7.65 15.49 21.50
CA GLN A 54 -8.64 14.56 21.00
C GLN A 54 -8.03 13.24 20.48
N ILE A 55 -6.71 13.12 20.44
CA ILE A 55 -6.06 11.88 20.03
C ILE A 55 -6.32 10.81 21.08
N PRO A 56 -6.97 9.68 20.72
CA PRO A 56 -7.15 8.56 21.64
C PRO A 56 -5.81 8.04 22.15
N GLN A 57 -5.79 7.54 23.39
CA GLN A 57 -4.56 7.10 24.04
C GLN A 57 -3.84 5.99 23.23
N GLU A 58 -4.59 5.08 22.63
CA GLU A 58 -4.01 4.01 21.79
C GLU A 58 -3.23 4.57 20.60
N LEU A 59 -3.76 5.58 19.92
CA LEU A 59 -3.10 6.23 18.79
C LEU A 59 -1.94 7.11 19.27
N ARG A 60 -2.07 7.72 20.44
CA ARG A 60 -0.99 8.48 21.07
C ARG A 60 0.19 7.58 21.41
N ASP A 61 -0.08 6.41 21.99
CA ASP A 61 0.94 5.41 22.31
C ASP A 61 1.60 4.86 21.05
N ALA A 62 0.86 4.77 19.95
CA ALA A 62 1.39 4.37 18.66
C ALA A 62 2.23 5.45 17.96
N GLY A 63 2.25 6.69 18.48
CA GLY A 63 3.06 7.78 17.96
C GLY A 63 2.35 8.66 16.92
N LEU A 64 1.03 8.68 16.89
CA LEU A 64 0.27 9.47 15.91
C LEU A 64 0.57 10.96 15.99
N GLU A 65 0.75 11.52 17.19
CA GLU A 65 1.04 12.94 17.37
C GLU A 65 2.32 13.35 16.64
N GLN A 66 3.40 12.57 16.81
CA GLN A 66 4.65 12.82 16.11
C GLN A 66 4.52 12.60 14.59
N ALA A 67 3.76 11.60 14.19
CA ALA A 67 3.49 11.35 12.77
C ALA A 67 2.75 12.53 12.12
N ILE A 68 1.77 13.10 12.79
CA ILE A 68 1.08 14.32 12.33
C ILE A 68 2.05 15.49 12.19
N GLU A 69 2.94 15.71 13.16
CA GLU A 69 3.96 16.76 13.06
C GLU A 69 4.90 16.55 11.86
N ASN A 70 5.31 15.34 11.60
CA ASN A 70 6.14 15.01 10.46
C ASN A 70 5.44 15.29 9.12
N VAL A 71 4.15 14.95 9.02
CA VAL A 71 3.35 15.24 7.82
C VAL A 71 3.17 16.75 7.63
N LEU A 72 2.90 17.50 8.68
CA LEU A 72 2.77 18.95 8.63
C LEU A 72 4.09 19.65 8.27
N ALA A 73 5.23 19.10 8.68
CA ALA A 73 6.55 19.58 8.27
C ALA A 73 6.80 19.39 6.77
N TRP A 74 6.29 18.28 6.21
CA TRP A 74 6.34 18.02 4.78
C TRP A 74 5.39 18.93 3.99
N ASN A 75 4.14 19.06 4.45
CA ASN A 75 3.13 19.91 3.85
C ASN A 75 2.16 20.44 4.91
N PRO A 76 2.20 21.73 5.24
CA PRO A 76 1.32 22.33 6.25
C PRO A 76 -0.19 22.19 5.94
N ASN A 77 -0.53 21.98 4.67
CA ASN A 77 -1.93 21.85 4.21
C ASN A 77 -2.33 20.39 3.97
N ALA A 78 -1.51 19.43 4.38
CA ALA A 78 -1.72 18.00 4.06
C ALA A 78 -3.08 17.47 4.53
N PHE A 79 -3.59 17.97 5.66
CA PHE A 79 -4.86 17.53 6.24
C PHE A 79 -6.06 18.43 5.88
N ASN A 80 -5.85 19.44 5.04
CA ASN A 80 -6.90 20.36 4.61
C ASN A 80 -7.67 19.81 3.42
N SER A 81 -8.61 18.91 3.66
CA SER A 81 -9.45 18.27 2.63
C SER A 81 -8.64 17.80 1.42
N PRO A 82 -7.64 16.93 1.61
CA PRO A 82 -6.77 16.52 0.51
C PRO A 82 -7.56 15.74 -0.56
N THR A 83 -7.18 15.95 -1.81
CA THR A 83 -7.76 15.27 -2.98
C THR A 83 -6.75 14.39 -3.70
N VAL A 84 -5.55 14.29 -3.18
CA VAL A 84 -4.47 13.45 -3.70
C VAL A 84 -3.97 12.54 -2.60
N SER A 85 -3.90 11.24 -2.88
CA SER A 85 -3.36 10.25 -1.95
C SER A 85 -1.89 10.52 -1.66
N PHE A 86 -1.48 10.26 -0.44
CA PHE A 86 -0.08 10.38 -0.02
C PHE A 86 0.31 9.35 1.03
N SER A 87 1.61 9.18 1.20
CA SER A 87 2.21 8.36 2.25
C SER A 87 3.40 9.13 2.82
N GLU A 88 3.24 9.71 3.99
CA GLU A 88 4.26 10.51 4.67
C GLU A 88 4.19 10.32 6.18
N GLY A 89 5.35 10.32 6.84
CA GLY A 89 5.44 10.24 8.29
C GLY A 89 4.82 8.99 8.92
N GLY A 90 4.62 7.92 8.16
CA GLY A 90 3.91 6.72 8.58
C GLY A 90 2.39 6.82 8.47
N ILE A 91 1.86 7.95 8.03
CA ILE A 91 0.43 8.14 7.74
C ILE A 91 0.19 7.94 6.25
N HIS A 92 -0.77 7.07 5.93
CA HIS A 92 -1.24 6.85 4.57
C HIS A 92 -2.60 7.49 4.38
N PHE A 93 -2.76 8.27 3.33
CA PHE A 93 -4.05 8.83 2.93
C PHE A 93 -4.51 8.22 1.62
N TYR A 94 -5.73 7.68 1.62
CA TYR A 94 -6.36 7.03 0.46
C TYR A 94 -7.52 7.90 -0.03
N TYR A 95 -7.30 8.61 -1.13
CA TYR A 95 -8.36 9.40 -1.75
C TYR A 95 -9.38 8.47 -2.41
N GLN A 96 -10.65 8.60 -2.02
CA GLN A 96 -11.76 7.76 -2.50
C GLN A 96 -11.51 6.25 -2.31
N GLY A 97 -10.69 5.88 -1.35
CA GLY A 97 -10.38 4.49 -1.03
C GLY A 97 -9.52 3.77 -2.06
N VAL A 98 -9.02 4.46 -3.08
CA VAL A 98 -8.18 3.84 -4.12
C VAL A 98 -6.85 3.40 -3.51
N CYS A 99 -6.50 2.15 -3.75
CA CYS A 99 -5.26 1.56 -3.26
C CYS A 99 -4.61 0.69 -4.33
N TYR A 100 -3.32 0.39 -4.12
CA TYR A 100 -2.50 -0.36 -5.04
C TYR A 100 -1.80 -1.49 -4.32
N TYR A 101 -1.81 -2.67 -4.94
CA TYR A 101 -1.11 -3.85 -4.48
C TYR A 101 -0.05 -4.21 -5.51
N THR A 102 1.16 -4.43 -5.04
CA THR A 102 2.27 -4.79 -5.90
C THR A 102 2.66 -6.24 -5.66
N VAL A 103 2.71 -7.03 -6.73
CA VAL A 103 3.17 -8.41 -6.70
C VAL A 103 4.41 -8.53 -7.56
N LEU A 104 5.51 -8.98 -6.96
CA LEU A 104 6.75 -9.24 -7.67
C LEU A 104 6.68 -10.60 -8.36
N ILE A 105 7.06 -10.63 -9.64
CA ILE A 105 7.13 -11.87 -10.41
C ILE A 105 8.49 -12.50 -10.16
N ARG A 106 8.49 -13.68 -9.53
CA ARG A 106 9.69 -14.50 -9.31
C ARG A 106 9.76 -15.61 -10.33
N HIS A 107 10.83 -15.68 -11.07
CA HIS A 107 11.07 -16.75 -12.02
C HIS A 107 12.10 -17.77 -11.50
N PHE A 108 13.16 -17.28 -10.84
CA PHE A 108 14.25 -18.10 -10.33
C PHE A 108 14.39 -18.00 -8.80
N SER A 109 14.85 -19.09 -8.17
CA SER A 109 15.20 -19.13 -6.72
C SER A 109 14.06 -18.76 -5.77
N ASN A 110 13.02 -19.51 -5.77
CA ASN A 110 11.73 -19.16 -5.21
C ASN A 110 11.64 -19.28 -3.67
N ASN A 111 12.57 -20.00 -3.02
CA ASN A 111 12.50 -20.35 -1.59
C ASN A 111 13.69 -19.83 -0.77
N MET A 112 14.47 -18.92 -1.30
CA MET A 112 15.57 -18.33 -0.55
C MET A 112 15.08 -17.15 0.30
N VAL A 113 15.65 -17.04 1.49
CA VAL A 113 15.47 -15.87 2.37
C VAL A 113 15.67 -14.59 1.55
N PRO A 114 14.83 -13.55 1.74
CA PRO A 114 15.00 -12.27 1.08
C PRO A 114 16.40 -11.72 1.35
N VAL A 115 17.24 -11.75 0.36
CA VAL A 115 18.55 -11.11 0.34
C VAL A 115 18.59 -10.14 -0.80
N LEU A 116 19.54 -9.26 -0.80
CA LEU A 116 19.86 -8.40 -1.94
C LEU A 116 19.68 -9.19 -3.24
N MET A 117 18.94 -8.61 -4.16
CA MET A 117 18.47 -9.18 -5.40
C MET A 117 19.51 -10.04 -6.13
N GLY A 118 19.33 -11.34 -6.11
CA GLY A 118 20.10 -12.23 -6.96
C GLY A 118 19.79 -11.99 -8.44
N TYR A 119 20.79 -12.12 -9.28
CA TYR A 119 20.64 -11.95 -10.73
C TYR A 119 19.51 -12.84 -11.28
N GLY A 120 18.54 -12.23 -11.95
CA GLY A 120 17.43 -12.92 -12.59
C GLY A 120 16.29 -13.37 -11.67
N ARG A 121 16.35 -13.10 -10.36
CA ARG A 121 15.31 -13.54 -9.43
C ARG A 121 13.94 -12.96 -9.76
N TYR A 122 13.87 -11.68 -10.10
CA TYR A 122 12.66 -10.98 -10.51
C TYR A 122 12.72 -10.63 -11.99
N GLY A 123 12.38 -11.57 -12.80
CA GLY A 123 12.39 -11.37 -14.24
C GLY A 123 11.27 -12.14 -14.90
N VAL A 124 10.94 -11.74 -16.10
CA VAL A 124 10.08 -12.52 -16.98
C VAL A 124 10.95 -13.08 -18.10
N VAL A 125 10.74 -14.34 -18.42
CA VAL A 125 11.44 -15.03 -19.48
C VAL A 125 10.52 -15.18 -20.68
N ARG A 126 11.05 -14.93 -21.87
CA ARG A 126 10.31 -15.03 -23.11
C ARG A 126 9.70 -16.44 -23.27
N ASN A 127 8.56 -16.52 -23.91
CA ASN A 127 7.82 -17.78 -24.16
C ASN A 127 7.32 -18.49 -22.89
N ASN A 128 7.03 -17.72 -21.82
CA ASN A 128 6.34 -18.24 -20.66
C ASN A 128 5.05 -17.44 -20.41
N VAL A 129 4.06 -18.10 -19.87
CA VAL A 129 2.83 -17.49 -19.37
C VAL A 129 2.92 -17.46 -17.85
N TYR A 130 2.69 -16.29 -17.29
CA TYR A 130 2.68 -16.08 -15.85
C TYR A 130 1.23 -15.89 -15.39
N GLN A 131 0.74 -16.85 -14.63
CA GLN A 131 -0.60 -16.80 -14.07
C GLN A 131 -0.51 -16.35 -12.60
N LEU A 132 -1.13 -15.24 -12.31
CA LEU A 132 -1.21 -14.69 -10.96
C LEU A 132 -2.55 -15.06 -10.33
N SER A 133 -2.49 -15.70 -9.17
CA SER A 133 -3.67 -16.03 -8.38
C SER A 133 -3.62 -15.31 -7.05
N ILE A 134 -4.62 -14.45 -6.78
CA ILE A 134 -4.73 -13.71 -5.53
C ILE A 134 -5.45 -14.59 -4.52
N ASN A 135 -4.79 -14.92 -3.41
CA ASN A 135 -5.35 -15.80 -2.38
C ASN A 135 -6.00 -15.02 -1.25
N LYS A 136 -5.39 -13.91 -0.83
CA LYS A 136 -5.85 -13.14 0.32
C LYS A 136 -5.42 -11.69 0.21
N ILE A 137 -6.30 -10.80 0.65
CA ILE A 137 -6.02 -9.37 0.86
C ILE A 137 -6.18 -9.11 2.36
N ILE A 138 -5.14 -8.58 3.01
CA ILE A 138 -5.10 -8.39 4.46
C ILE A 138 -5.10 -6.92 4.88
N GLY A 139 -5.07 -5.99 3.95
CA GLY A 139 -5.08 -4.57 4.26
C GLY A 139 -5.27 -3.71 3.02
N PRO A 140 -5.22 -2.39 3.17
CA PRO A 140 -5.55 -1.45 2.09
C PRO A 140 -4.46 -1.27 1.04
N GLY A 141 -3.37 -2.03 1.07
CA GLY A 141 -2.27 -1.83 0.14
C GLY A 141 -1.59 -0.46 0.30
N GLN A 142 -1.06 0.07 -0.80
CA GLN A 142 -0.39 1.38 -0.81
C GLN A 142 -1.30 2.46 -1.42
N PRO A 143 -1.27 3.69 -0.90
CA PRO A 143 -2.05 4.79 -1.47
C PRO A 143 -1.47 5.30 -2.79
N VAL A 144 -0.20 5.07 -3.04
CA VAL A 144 0.52 5.49 -4.24
C VAL A 144 1.31 4.31 -4.82
N ILE A 145 1.53 4.35 -6.14
CA ILE A 145 2.36 3.33 -6.80
C ILE A 145 3.83 3.72 -6.58
N ASN A 146 4.56 2.85 -5.90
CA ASN A 146 6.01 3.00 -5.76
C ASN A 146 6.72 2.21 -6.87
N PRO A 147 7.69 2.80 -7.56
CA PRO A 147 8.49 2.05 -8.51
C PRO A 147 9.29 0.96 -7.77
N PRO A 148 9.58 -0.17 -8.43
CA PRO A 148 10.39 -1.22 -7.81
C PRO A 148 11.77 -0.65 -7.45
N GLY A 149 12.10 -0.72 -6.16
CA GLY A 149 13.39 -0.28 -5.65
C GLY A 149 14.49 -1.32 -5.84
N THR A 150 15.71 -0.93 -5.51
CA THR A 150 16.86 -1.83 -5.39
C THR A 150 17.01 -2.40 -3.98
N ASP A 151 16.10 -2.03 -3.09
CA ASP A 151 16.10 -2.46 -1.70
C ASP A 151 15.89 -3.98 -1.58
N PRO A 152 16.32 -4.59 -0.46
CA PRO A 152 16.00 -5.98 -0.17
C PRO A 152 14.50 -6.25 -0.27
N ASP A 153 14.13 -7.47 -0.57
CA ASP A 153 12.74 -7.87 -0.73
C ASP A 153 11.96 -7.67 0.56
N ASP A 154 11.22 -6.58 0.66
CA ASP A 154 10.30 -6.33 1.77
C ASP A 154 9.00 -7.10 1.58
N GLU A 155 9.07 -8.42 1.78
CA GLU A 155 7.86 -9.24 1.84
C GLU A 155 7.03 -8.98 3.10
N ASP A 156 7.64 -8.44 4.12
CA ASP A 156 7.00 -8.17 5.42
C ASP A 156 5.91 -7.10 5.36
N THR A 157 5.85 -6.32 4.30
CA THR A 157 4.81 -5.30 4.09
C THR A 157 3.79 -5.67 3.03
N SER A 158 3.72 -6.93 2.64
CA SER A 158 2.77 -7.37 1.63
C SER A 158 1.35 -7.44 2.19
N TRP A 159 0.46 -6.59 1.69
CA TRP A 159 -0.97 -6.60 2.01
C TRP A 159 -1.77 -7.65 1.23
N ILE A 160 -1.09 -8.34 0.34
CA ILE A 160 -1.69 -9.31 -0.58
C ILE A 160 -0.88 -10.60 -0.58
N SER A 161 -1.58 -11.72 -0.57
CA SER A 161 -0.98 -13.03 -0.81
C SER A 161 -1.37 -13.50 -2.19
N ALA A 162 -0.37 -13.81 -3.00
CA ALA A 162 -0.56 -14.24 -4.37
C ALA A 162 0.43 -15.34 -4.75
N ASP A 163 -0.04 -16.28 -5.55
CA ASP A 163 0.78 -17.31 -6.16
C ASP A 163 1.02 -17.00 -7.63
N VAL A 164 2.23 -17.20 -8.10
CA VAL A 164 2.61 -17.07 -9.50
C VAL A 164 2.89 -18.45 -10.06
N ASN A 165 2.07 -18.87 -11.02
CA ASN A 165 2.27 -20.10 -11.77
C ASN A 165 2.91 -19.78 -13.12
N ILE A 166 4.00 -20.46 -13.45
CA ILE A 166 4.76 -20.26 -14.68
C ILE A 166 4.53 -21.44 -15.59
N MET A 167 3.96 -21.19 -16.74
CA MET A 167 3.72 -22.19 -17.76
C MET A 167 4.55 -21.89 -19.01
N ARG A 168 5.21 -22.90 -19.55
CA ARG A 168 5.89 -22.74 -20.84
C ARG A 168 4.86 -22.66 -21.96
N TRP A 169 5.04 -21.68 -22.80
CA TRP A 169 4.27 -21.58 -24.04
C TRP A 169 4.94 -22.44 -25.11
N TYR A 170 4.28 -23.51 -25.48
CA TYR A 170 4.70 -24.32 -26.63
C TYR A 170 3.99 -23.80 -27.87
N ILE A 171 4.76 -23.46 -28.87
CA ILE A 171 4.24 -23.12 -30.19
C ILE A 171 4.23 -24.40 -31.03
#